data_f8f55f6e6dbade40e314fa2bed940ac7
#
_entry.id   f8f55f6e6dbade40e314fa2bed940ac7
#
_cell.length_a   1.000
_cell.length_b   1.000
_cell.length_c   1.000
_cell.angle_alpha   90.00
_cell.angle_beta   90.00
_cell.angle_gamma   90.00
#
_symmetry.space_group_name_H-M   'P 1'
#
loop_
_entity.id
_entity.type
_entity.pdbx_description
1 polymer ?
#
loop_
_entity_poly.entity_id
_entity_poly.type
_entity_poly.pdbx_seq_one_letter_code
_entity_poly.pdbx_strand_id
1 'polypeptide(L)'
;MLISNSRKFVFIKTRKVGGSSLEKYIIDNHFDESIDQCTGSTVDNVPWYNLPDGSRGHMDWNTIVALNPKVKEYKVFTIERNPWDKVVSQYFFFRDKIGRIPKNMTFSQFVKTRDFPTDKSKYVAGNPLIIKWEHMEDDLVLLCRNCGFEFDVQKFRSYNLKSGLRKDDHYSEMYTDEDIEIVREAFKWEIENLVYEFEDRR
;
A
#
# COMPACT_ATOMS: atom_id res chain seq x y z
N MET A 1 0.32 0.79 8.75
CA MET A 1 -0.75 -0.08 9.28
C MET A 1 -1.57 0.73 10.27
N LEU A 2 -2.89 0.55 10.26
CA LEU A 2 -3.79 1.24 11.18
C LEU A 2 -4.76 0.22 11.79
N ILE A 3 -4.94 0.25 13.11
CA ILE A 3 -5.95 -0.52 13.83
C ILE A 3 -6.93 0.46 14.44
N SER A 4 -8.17 0.44 13.98
CA SER A 4 -9.24 1.20 14.62
C SER A 4 -10.00 0.29 15.58
N ASN A 5 -9.72 0.44 16.86
CA ASN A 5 -10.45 -0.25 17.92
C ASN A 5 -11.84 0.36 18.12
N SER A 6 -12.00 1.65 17.82
CA SER A 6 -13.27 2.38 17.87
C SER A 6 -14.27 1.87 16.82
N ARG A 7 -13.78 1.53 15.61
CA ARG A 7 -14.60 1.15 14.45
C ARG A 7 -14.45 -0.31 14.01
N LYS A 8 -13.63 -1.08 14.72
CA LYS A 8 -13.40 -2.52 14.49
C LYS A 8 -12.90 -2.84 13.08
N PHE A 9 -11.83 -2.17 12.64
CA PHE A 9 -11.17 -2.52 11.40
C PHE A 9 -9.63 -2.48 11.52
N VAL A 10 -8.96 -3.17 10.61
CA VAL A 10 -7.50 -3.14 10.41
C VAL A 10 -7.20 -2.80 8.95
N PHE A 11 -6.40 -1.78 8.73
CA PHE A 11 -5.79 -1.48 7.44
C PHE A 11 -4.36 -2.01 7.42
N ILE A 12 -4.11 -3.08 6.66
CA ILE A 12 -2.75 -3.60 6.41
C ILE A 12 -2.16 -2.82 5.25
N LYS A 13 -1.19 -1.98 5.55
CA LYS A 13 -0.58 -1.07 4.58
C LYS A 13 0.47 -1.80 3.74
N THR A 14 0.24 -1.92 2.44
CA THR A 14 1.20 -2.40 1.45
C THR A 14 1.99 -1.24 0.84
N ARG A 15 3.09 -1.56 0.14
CA ARG A 15 3.97 -0.55 -0.44
C ARG A 15 3.44 -0.05 -1.79
N LYS A 16 3.65 1.23 -2.08
CA LYS A 16 3.41 1.87 -3.40
C LYS A 16 1.95 1.91 -3.89
N VAL A 17 1.00 1.89 -2.96
CA VAL A 17 -0.46 1.90 -3.23
C VAL A 17 -1.18 3.14 -2.68
N GLY A 18 -0.49 4.22 -2.39
CA GLY A 18 -1.12 5.41 -1.80
C GLY A 18 -1.50 5.27 -0.31
N GLY A 19 -1.13 4.16 0.33
CA GLY A 19 -1.53 3.83 1.69
C GLY A 19 -1.15 4.87 2.75
N SER A 20 -0.13 5.70 2.53
CA SER A 20 0.22 6.80 3.46
C SER A 20 -0.80 7.93 3.41
N SER A 21 -1.36 8.23 2.24
CA SER A 21 -2.42 9.24 2.09
C SER A 21 -3.70 8.77 2.77
N LEU A 22 -4.07 7.49 2.58
CA LEU A 22 -5.24 6.92 3.24
C LEU A 22 -5.07 6.88 4.77
N GLU A 23 -3.92 6.43 5.25
CA GLU A 23 -3.62 6.39 6.68
C GLU A 23 -3.75 7.78 7.31
N LYS A 24 -3.14 8.80 6.69
CA LYS A 24 -3.25 10.18 7.18
C LYS A 24 -4.69 10.70 7.12
N TYR A 25 -5.42 10.45 6.04
CA TYR A 25 -6.82 10.84 5.93
C TYR A 25 -7.67 10.24 7.07
N ILE A 26 -7.51 8.94 7.35
CA ILE A 26 -8.26 8.28 8.42
C ILE A 26 -7.88 8.86 9.78
N ILE A 27 -6.59 9.09 10.03
CA ILE A 27 -6.12 9.65 11.29
C ILE A 27 -6.68 11.04 11.53
N ASP A 28 -6.61 11.92 10.55
CA ASP A 28 -7.04 13.31 10.69
C ASP A 28 -8.57 13.47 10.82
N ASN A 29 -9.36 12.46 10.41
CA ASN A 29 -10.82 12.62 10.32
C ASN A 29 -11.64 11.61 11.11
N HIS A 30 -11.08 10.44 11.42
CA HIS A 30 -11.86 9.30 11.91
C HIS A 30 -11.15 8.48 13.00
N PHE A 31 -10.04 8.96 13.50
CA PHE A 31 -9.21 8.26 14.47
C PHE A 31 -9.52 8.71 15.90
N ASP A 32 -9.67 7.76 16.81
CA ASP A 32 -9.78 8.04 18.24
C ASP A 32 -8.42 7.79 18.90
N GLU A 33 -7.70 8.85 19.20
CA GLU A 33 -6.34 8.80 19.76
C GLU A 33 -6.26 8.04 21.10
N SER A 34 -7.37 7.90 21.80
CA SER A 34 -7.40 7.21 23.09
C SER A 34 -7.35 5.68 22.97
N ILE A 35 -7.81 5.12 21.85
CA ILE A 35 -7.96 3.65 21.68
C ILE A 35 -7.47 3.12 20.33
N ASP A 36 -7.38 3.95 19.28
CA ASP A 36 -6.92 3.53 17.96
C ASP A 36 -5.40 3.54 17.87
N GLN A 37 -4.82 2.76 16.97
CA GLN A 37 -3.37 2.52 16.91
C GLN A 37 -2.88 2.60 15.47
N CYS A 38 -1.73 3.23 15.28
CA CYS A 38 -1.09 3.37 13.97
C CYS A 38 0.42 3.11 14.06
N THR A 39 0.99 2.54 13.00
CA THR A 39 2.45 2.35 12.83
C THR A 39 3.02 3.18 11.70
N GLY A 40 2.43 4.31 11.40
CA GLY A 40 2.88 5.16 10.29
C GLY A 40 4.05 6.09 10.64
N SER A 41 4.94 6.33 9.69
CA SER A 41 6.01 7.33 9.80
C SER A 41 5.53 8.75 9.50
N THR A 42 4.24 8.96 9.28
CA THR A 42 3.67 10.19 8.72
C THR A 42 2.92 11.05 9.73
N VAL A 43 2.80 10.60 10.97
CA VAL A 43 2.04 11.33 11.99
C VAL A 43 2.84 11.37 13.30
N ASP A 44 3.22 12.59 13.70
CA ASP A 44 3.79 12.85 15.01
C ASP A 44 2.67 12.73 16.07
N ASN A 45 2.98 12.11 17.20
CA ASN A 45 2.11 11.97 18.40
C ASN A 45 0.99 10.91 18.37
N VAL A 46 0.98 9.95 17.44
CA VAL A 46 0.07 8.81 17.51
C VAL A 46 0.71 7.67 18.30
N PRO A 47 -0.04 6.91 19.13
CA PRO A 47 0.49 5.76 19.87
C PRO A 47 1.15 4.74 18.94
N TRP A 48 2.42 4.46 19.15
CA TRP A 48 3.24 3.58 18.33
C TRP A 48 3.29 2.17 18.90
N TYR A 49 3.25 1.16 18.01
CA TYR A 49 3.91 -0.09 18.34
C TYR A 49 5.40 0.04 18.04
N ASN A 50 6.25 0.02 19.07
CA ASN A 50 7.68 -0.14 18.90
C ASN A 50 7.95 -1.63 18.64
N LEU A 51 8.27 -1.98 17.40
CA LEU A 51 8.75 -3.32 17.08
C LEU A 51 10.22 -3.45 17.50
N PRO A 52 10.63 -4.63 18.01
CA PRO A 52 12.00 -4.89 18.44
C PRO A 52 13.04 -4.70 17.33
N ASP A 53 12.64 -4.87 16.06
CA ASP A 53 13.48 -4.72 14.88
C ASP A 53 13.49 -3.30 14.30
N GLY A 54 12.79 -2.35 14.93
CA GLY A 54 12.66 -0.98 14.44
C GLY A 54 11.85 -0.85 13.15
N SER A 55 11.20 -1.91 12.66
CA SER A 55 10.38 -1.84 11.46
C SER A 55 9.15 -0.96 11.71
N ARG A 56 8.97 0.05 10.85
CA ARG A 56 7.87 1.02 10.96
C ARG A 56 7.00 0.95 9.71
N GLY A 57 5.71 0.73 9.89
CA GLY A 57 4.72 1.06 8.87
C GLY A 57 4.18 -0.09 8.00
N HIS A 58 4.82 -1.25 7.89
CA HIS A 58 4.39 -2.35 7.02
C HIS A 58 4.37 -3.70 7.76
N MET A 59 3.61 -3.74 8.86
CA MET A 59 3.46 -4.94 9.68
C MET A 59 2.67 -6.02 8.97
N ASP A 60 3.04 -7.28 9.17
CA ASP A 60 2.27 -8.43 8.69
C ASP A 60 1.14 -8.80 9.66
N TRP A 61 0.16 -9.55 9.15
CA TRP A 61 -1.02 -9.95 9.93
C TRP A 61 -0.69 -10.72 11.20
N ASN A 62 0.27 -11.65 11.17
CA ASN A 62 0.59 -12.46 12.34
C ASN A 62 1.19 -11.59 13.46
N THR A 63 2.04 -10.64 13.10
CA THR A 63 2.57 -9.65 14.04
C THR A 63 1.45 -8.79 14.63
N ILE A 64 0.50 -8.32 13.80
CA ILE A 64 -0.65 -7.53 14.25
C ILE A 64 -1.48 -8.32 15.26
N VAL A 65 -1.79 -9.59 14.97
CA VAL A 65 -2.55 -10.48 15.86
C VAL A 65 -1.81 -10.76 17.17
N ALA A 66 -0.48 -10.94 17.11
CA ALA A 66 0.32 -11.16 18.30
C ALA A 66 0.30 -9.95 19.25
N LEU A 67 0.29 -8.74 18.69
CA LEU A 67 0.23 -7.49 19.46
C LEU A 67 -1.18 -7.19 19.99
N ASN A 68 -2.21 -7.50 19.21
CA ASN A 68 -3.60 -7.27 19.58
C ASN A 68 -4.50 -8.42 19.11
N PRO A 69 -4.66 -9.50 19.91
CA PRO A 69 -5.48 -10.66 19.50
C PRO A 69 -6.93 -10.35 19.15
N LYS A 70 -7.49 -9.25 19.64
CA LYS A 70 -8.88 -8.83 19.37
C LYS A 70 -9.12 -8.49 17.90
N VAL A 71 -8.06 -8.15 17.16
CA VAL A 71 -8.19 -7.79 15.72
C VAL A 71 -8.69 -8.94 14.85
N LYS A 72 -8.66 -10.18 15.34
CA LYS A 72 -9.25 -11.35 14.65
C LYS A 72 -10.75 -11.20 14.39
N GLU A 73 -11.44 -10.38 15.18
CA GLU A 73 -12.87 -10.09 15.06
C GLU A 73 -13.15 -8.83 14.23
N TYR A 74 -12.09 -8.14 13.77
CA TYR A 74 -12.22 -6.89 13.03
C TYR A 74 -12.31 -7.14 11.52
N LYS A 75 -12.87 -6.18 10.81
CA LYS A 75 -12.79 -6.14 9.34
C LYS A 75 -11.36 -5.83 8.94
N VAL A 76 -10.80 -6.66 8.07
CA VAL A 76 -9.43 -6.48 7.59
C VAL A 76 -9.47 -6.05 6.13
N PHE A 77 -8.69 -5.04 5.77
CA PHE A 77 -8.54 -4.66 4.38
C PHE A 77 -7.10 -4.22 4.05
N THR A 78 -6.79 -4.30 2.78
CA THR A 78 -5.53 -3.81 2.20
C THR A 78 -5.79 -3.20 0.84
N ILE A 79 -4.81 -2.49 0.29
CA ILE A 79 -4.83 -1.99 -1.08
C ILE A 79 -3.74 -2.69 -1.86
N GLU A 80 -4.06 -3.14 -3.07
CA GLU A 80 -3.09 -3.60 -4.05
C GLU A 80 -3.18 -2.78 -5.32
N ARG A 81 -2.13 -2.82 -6.11
CA ARG A 81 -1.98 -2.05 -7.35
C ARG A 81 -1.47 -2.96 -8.44
N ASN A 82 -1.80 -2.66 -9.70
CA ASN A 82 -1.23 -3.35 -10.85
C ASN A 82 0.29 -3.54 -10.66
N PRO A 83 0.81 -4.79 -10.66
CA PRO A 83 2.19 -5.10 -10.31
C PRO A 83 3.23 -4.31 -11.11
N TRP A 84 3.00 -4.16 -12.41
CA TRP A 84 3.93 -3.44 -13.28
C TRP A 84 3.95 -1.93 -12.95
N ASP A 85 2.80 -1.33 -12.71
CA ASP A 85 2.73 0.06 -12.28
C ASP A 85 3.30 0.27 -10.86
N LYS A 86 3.12 -0.72 -9.98
CA LYS A 86 3.69 -0.74 -8.63
C LYS A 86 5.22 -0.75 -8.66
N VAL A 87 5.84 -1.54 -9.56
CA VAL A 87 7.31 -1.61 -9.73
C VAL A 87 7.86 -0.29 -10.29
N VAL A 88 7.21 0.34 -11.26
CA VAL A 88 7.59 1.67 -11.75
C VAL A 88 7.54 2.71 -10.61
N SER A 89 6.48 2.69 -9.82
CA SER A 89 6.36 3.58 -8.65
C SER A 89 7.48 3.34 -7.62
N GLN A 90 7.93 2.10 -7.43
CA GLN A 90 9.04 1.76 -6.54
C GLN A 90 10.37 2.28 -7.07
N TYR A 91 10.64 2.12 -8.37
CA TYR A 91 11.85 2.60 -9.03
C TYR A 91 12.03 4.11 -8.82
N PHE A 92 11.02 4.92 -9.16
CA PHE A 92 11.10 6.38 -8.98
C PHE A 92 11.25 6.77 -7.50
N PHE A 93 10.55 6.07 -6.61
CA PHE A 93 10.69 6.32 -5.18
C PHE A 93 12.11 6.05 -4.68
N PHE A 94 12.72 4.95 -5.09
CA PHE A 94 14.10 4.61 -4.70
C PHE A 94 15.12 5.55 -5.31
N ARG A 95 14.95 5.92 -6.58
CA ARG A 95 15.89 6.77 -7.30
C ARG A 95 15.79 8.24 -6.87
N ASP A 96 14.56 8.78 -6.81
CA ASP A 96 14.34 10.21 -6.76
C ASP A 96 13.94 10.73 -5.37
N LYS A 97 13.32 9.88 -4.54
CA LYS A 97 12.87 10.30 -3.20
C LYS A 97 13.85 9.95 -2.11
N ILE A 98 14.34 8.72 -2.08
CA ILE A 98 15.20 8.25 -0.98
C ILE A 98 16.67 8.03 -1.38
N GLY A 99 17.01 8.08 -2.66
CA GLY A 99 18.38 7.92 -3.14
C GLY A 99 18.96 6.53 -2.87
N ARG A 100 18.13 5.48 -2.82
CA ARG A 100 18.56 4.11 -2.53
C ARG A 100 19.28 3.45 -3.71
N ILE A 101 18.98 3.91 -4.93
CA ILE A 101 19.61 3.46 -6.17
C ILE A 101 20.22 4.64 -6.89
N PRO A 102 21.30 4.41 -7.70
CA PRO A 102 21.98 5.46 -8.44
C PRO A 102 21.05 6.18 -9.42
N LYS A 103 21.26 7.48 -9.60
CA LYS A 103 20.47 8.31 -10.56
C LYS A 103 20.58 7.83 -12.01
N ASN A 104 21.69 7.23 -12.37
CA ASN A 104 21.96 6.69 -13.72
C ASN A 104 21.52 5.24 -13.89
N MET A 105 20.99 4.57 -12.86
CA MET A 105 20.42 3.24 -13.01
C MET A 105 19.18 3.30 -13.91
N THR A 106 19.17 2.51 -14.99
CA THR A 106 17.99 2.41 -15.85
C THR A 106 16.88 1.60 -15.19
N PHE A 107 15.66 1.73 -15.68
CA PHE A 107 14.53 0.95 -15.16
C PHE A 107 14.74 -0.56 -15.34
N SER A 108 15.20 -1.00 -16.52
CA SER A 108 15.49 -2.42 -16.78
C SER A 108 16.59 -2.98 -15.86
N GLN A 109 17.62 -2.18 -15.56
CA GLN A 109 18.63 -2.58 -14.57
C GLN A 109 18.02 -2.76 -13.17
N PHE A 110 17.09 -1.87 -12.78
CA PHE A 110 16.38 -1.99 -11.51
C PHE A 110 15.49 -3.24 -11.49
N VAL A 111 14.74 -3.53 -12.54
CA VAL A 111 13.88 -4.73 -12.64
C VAL A 111 14.71 -6.00 -12.44
N LYS A 112 15.91 -6.08 -13.01
CA LYS A 112 16.82 -7.22 -12.86
C LYS A 112 17.35 -7.43 -11.44
N THR A 113 17.31 -6.40 -10.57
CA THR A 113 17.63 -6.58 -9.14
C THR A 113 16.56 -7.36 -8.37
N ARG A 114 15.33 -7.44 -8.88
CA ARG A 114 14.16 -8.06 -8.23
C ARG A 114 13.82 -7.47 -6.85
N ASP A 115 14.29 -6.26 -6.52
CA ASP A 115 13.95 -5.56 -5.27
C ASP A 115 12.52 -4.97 -5.36
N PHE A 116 11.54 -5.86 -5.41
CA PHE A 116 10.15 -5.52 -5.66
C PHE A 116 9.33 -5.39 -4.38
N PRO A 117 8.26 -4.58 -4.40
CA PRO A 117 7.35 -4.43 -3.28
C PRO A 117 6.30 -5.56 -3.23
N THR A 118 6.77 -6.82 -3.18
CA THR A 118 5.90 -8.01 -3.00
C THR A 118 5.44 -8.06 -1.55
N ASP A 119 4.15 -7.84 -1.30
CA ASP A 119 3.62 -7.67 0.05
C ASP A 119 2.55 -8.71 0.43
N LYS A 120 2.23 -9.68 -0.44
CA LYS A 120 1.17 -10.67 -0.20
C LYS A 120 1.33 -11.42 1.12
N SER A 121 2.55 -11.78 1.49
CA SER A 121 2.86 -12.48 2.74
C SER A 121 2.43 -11.71 4.00
N LYS A 122 2.26 -10.40 3.88
CA LYS A 122 1.85 -9.55 5.01
C LYS A 122 0.37 -9.62 5.31
N TYR A 123 -0.47 -9.90 4.31
CA TYR A 123 -1.92 -9.76 4.46
C TYR A 123 -2.72 -11.03 4.18
N VAL A 124 -2.22 -11.96 3.38
CA VAL A 124 -3.00 -13.13 2.95
C VAL A 124 -3.55 -13.94 4.13
N ALA A 125 -2.75 -14.11 5.20
CA ALA A 125 -3.18 -14.82 6.41
C ALA A 125 -4.35 -14.15 7.14
N GLY A 126 -4.57 -12.85 6.93
CA GLY A 126 -5.68 -12.09 7.51
C GLY A 126 -6.96 -12.16 6.69
N ASN A 127 -6.95 -12.81 5.54
CA ASN A 127 -8.08 -12.87 4.60
C ASN A 127 -8.75 -11.50 4.38
N PRO A 128 -8.00 -10.44 4.00
CA PRO A 128 -8.53 -9.10 3.91
C PRO A 128 -9.44 -8.91 2.70
N LEU A 129 -10.33 -7.93 2.77
CA LEU A 129 -10.87 -7.31 1.57
C LEU A 129 -9.71 -6.59 0.85
N ILE A 130 -9.45 -6.94 -0.40
CA ILE A 130 -8.39 -6.33 -1.20
C ILE A 130 -9.02 -5.29 -2.12
N ILE A 131 -8.65 -4.03 -1.92
CA ILE A 131 -9.04 -2.90 -2.74
C ILE A 131 -8.02 -2.74 -3.85
N LYS A 132 -8.46 -2.61 -5.10
CA LYS A 132 -7.57 -2.25 -6.21
C LYS A 132 -7.34 -0.74 -6.22
N TRP A 133 -6.08 -0.32 -6.29
CA TRP A 133 -5.70 1.09 -6.36
C TRP A 133 -6.38 1.83 -7.53
N GLU A 134 -6.59 1.12 -8.60
CA GLU A 134 -7.21 1.63 -9.85
C GLU A 134 -8.68 2.05 -9.64
N HIS A 135 -9.36 1.48 -8.64
CA HIS A 135 -10.76 1.77 -8.27
C HIS A 135 -10.90 2.18 -6.80
N MET A 136 -9.80 2.64 -6.20
CA MET A 136 -9.67 2.82 -4.76
C MET A 136 -10.74 3.75 -4.16
N GLU A 137 -11.08 4.83 -4.84
CA GLU A 137 -12.01 5.82 -4.30
C GLU A 137 -13.42 5.26 -4.12
N ASP A 138 -13.93 4.56 -5.13
CA ASP A 138 -15.28 3.96 -5.10
C ASP A 138 -15.36 2.84 -4.05
N ASP A 139 -14.35 1.98 -4.01
CA ASP A 139 -14.26 0.87 -3.06
C ASP A 139 -14.15 1.38 -1.61
N LEU A 140 -13.39 2.46 -1.38
CA LEU A 140 -13.24 3.06 -0.05
C LEU A 140 -14.53 3.70 0.45
N VAL A 141 -15.36 4.29 -0.42
CA VAL A 141 -16.68 4.80 -0.03
C VAL A 141 -17.53 3.68 0.55
N LEU A 142 -17.59 2.53 -0.11
CA LEU A 142 -18.36 1.38 0.35
C LEU A 142 -17.78 0.76 1.63
N LEU A 143 -16.46 0.58 1.67
CA LEU A 143 -15.79 0.01 2.83
C LEU A 143 -15.96 0.87 4.08
N CYS A 144 -15.71 2.17 3.97
CA CYS A 144 -15.78 3.09 5.11
C CYS A 144 -17.19 3.20 5.66
N ARG A 145 -18.21 3.22 4.79
CA ARG A 145 -19.62 3.13 5.22
C ARG A 145 -19.88 1.85 6.02
N ASN A 146 -19.35 0.72 5.58
CA ASN A 146 -19.45 -0.54 6.31
C ASN A 146 -18.67 -0.55 7.64
N CYS A 147 -17.70 0.34 7.81
CA CYS A 147 -16.95 0.57 9.05
C CYS A 147 -17.56 1.70 9.91
N GLY A 148 -18.74 2.22 9.53
CA GLY A 148 -19.49 3.19 10.31
C GLY A 148 -18.99 4.64 10.18
N PHE A 149 -18.37 5.01 9.05
CA PHE A 149 -18.02 6.39 8.74
C PHE A 149 -18.11 6.69 7.24
N GLU A 150 -18.26 7.95 6.91
CA GLU A 150 -18.30 8.41 5.53
C GLU A 150 -16.89 8.70 5.01
N PHE A 151 -16.64 8.34 3.76
CA PHE A 151 -15.39 8.66 3.06
C PHE A 151 -15.63 9.83 2.10
N ASP A 152 -15.03 10.98 2.43
CA ASP A 152 -15.07 12.17 1.58
C ASP A 152 -13.95 12.09 0.53
N VAL A 153 -14.32 11.72 -0.69
CA VAL A 153 -13.39 11.59 -1.82
C VAL A 153 -12.69 12.90 -2.15
N GLN A 154 -13.41 14.05 -2.10
CA GLN A 154 -12.82 15.35 -2.43
C GLN A 154 -11.76 15.75 -1.40
N LYS A 155 -12.08 15.54 -0.13
CA LYS A 155 -11.13 15.76 0.96
C LYS A 155 -9.94 14.80 0.87
N PHE A 156 -10.18 13.52 0.57
CA PHE A 156 -9.10 12.52 0.42
C PHE A 156 -8.11 12.89 -0.68
N ARG A 157 -8.56 13.42 -1.80
CA ARG A 157 -7.69 13.87 -2.91
C ARG A 157 -6.69 14.95 -2.48
N SER A 158 -6.99 15.74 -1.46
CA SER A 158 -6.05 16.73 -0.90
C SER A 158 -4.86 16.10 -0.15
N TYR A 159 -4.97 14.83 0.25
CA TYR A 159 -3.91 14.06 0.94
C TYR A 159 -2.87 13.45 0.00
N ASN A 160 -2.63 14.02 -1.15
CA ASN A 160 -1.70 13.50 -2.16
C ASN A 160 -0.22 13.62 -1.73
N LEU A 161 0.19 12.82 -0.75
CA LEU A 161 1.48 12.97 -0.03
C LEU A 161 2.73 12.58 -0.84
N LYS A 162 2.59 11.84 -1.94
CA LYS A 162 3.72 11.24 -2.68
C LYS A 162 3.55 11.28 -4.20
N SER A 163 2.80 12.25 -4.72
CA SER A 163 2.64 12.48 -6.16
C SER A 163 3.82 13.24 -6.78
N GLY A 164 3.86 13.28 -8.10
CA GLY A 164 4.82 14.09 -8.86
C GLY A 164 6.24 13.50 -8.94
N LEU A 165 6.45 12.24 -8.53
CA LEU A 165 7.74 11.58 -8.67
C LEU A 165 7.98 11.00 -10.07
N ARG A 166 6.93 10.84 -10.86
CA ARG A 166 7.04 10.35 -12.24
C ARG A 166 6.30 11.31 -13.18
N LYS A 167 6.71 11.36 -14.44
CA LYS A 167 5.95 11.98 -15.53
C LYS A 167 4.64 11.22 -15.76
N ASP A 168 3.67 11.85 -16.41
CA ASP A 168 2.34 11.27 -16.65
C ASP A 168 2.32 10.16 -17.72
N ASP A 169 3.51 9.67 -18.16
CA ASP A 169 3.65 8.60 -19.12
C ASP A 169 3.08 7.27 -18.57
N HIS A 170 2.48 6.47 -19.44
CA HIS A 170 1.94 5.18 -19.03
C HIS A 170 3.07 4.24 -18.62
N TYR A 171 2.85 3.42 -17.56
CA TYR A 171 3.90 2.57 -17.01
C TYR A 171 4.51 1.61 -18.04
N SER A 172 3.74 1.14 -19.02
CA SER A 172 4.20 0.17 -20.03
C SER A 172 5.34 0.68 -20.87
N GLU A 173 5.43 1.98 -21.11
CA GLU A 173 6.47 2.60 -21.94
C GLU A 173 7.89 2.41 -21.39
N MET A 174 8.00 2.06 -20.09
CA MET A 174 9.29 1.79 -19.46
C MET A 174 9.79 0.35 -19.60
N TYR A 175 8.91 -0.56 -20.05
CA TYR A 175 9.15 -2.00 -20.02
C TYR A 175 9.71 -2.54 -21.33
N THR A 176 10.69 -3.44 -21.24
CA THR A 176 10.99 -4.43 -22.29
C THR A 176 10.17 -5.69 -22.07
N ASP A 177 10.08 -6.57 -23.07
CA ASP A 177 9.35 -7.85 -22.92
C ASP A 177 9.98 -8.72 -21.83
N GLU A 178 11.32 -8.72 -21.71
CA GLU A 178 12.04 -9.42 -20.63
C GLU A 178 11.63 -8.87 -19.25
N ASP A 179 11.53 -7.56 -19.09
CA ASP A 179 11.15 -6.91 -17.82
C ASP A 179 9.71 -7.27 -17.41
N ILE A 180 8.80 -7.37 -18.41
CA ILE A 180 7.41 -7.79 -18.17
C ILE A 180 7.36 -9.18 -17.54
N GLU A 181 8.13 -10.14 -18.10
CA GLU A 181 8.15 -11.50 -17.61
C GLU A 181 8.79 -11.62 -16.21
N ILE A 182 9.85 -10.87 -15.94
CA ILE A 182 10.46 -10.83 -14.61
C ILE A 182 9.45 -10.38 -13.54
N VAL A 183 8.67 -9.35 -13.84
CA VAL A 183 7.64 -8.86 -12.91
C VAL A 183 6.47 -9.83 -12.82
N ARG A 184 6.04 -10.43 -13.95
CA ARG A 184 4.99 -11.45 -13.98
C ARG A 184 5.32 -12.63 -13.06
N GLU A 185 6.54 -13.12 -13.12
CA GLU A 185 7.02 -14.20 -12.25
C GLU A 185 6.97 -13.80 -10.77
N ALA A 186 7.49 -12.62 -10.44
CA ALA A 186 7.59 -12.15 -9.07
C ALA A 186 6.22 -11.91 -8.40
N PHE A 187 5.24 -11.45 -9.17
CA PHE A 187 3.88 -11.13 -8.71
C PHE A 187 2.83 -12.12 -9.20
N LYS A 188 3.23 -13.36 -9.50
CA LYS A 188 2.33 -14.38 -10.04
C LYS A 188 1.04 -14.52 -9.23
N TRP A 189 1.13 -14.53 -7.91
CA TRP A 189 -0.05 -14.67 -7.05
C TRP A 189 -1.01 -13.49 -7.20
N GLU A 190 -0.51 -12.25 -7.14
CA GLU A 190 -1.32 -11.04 -7.26
C GLU A 190 -1.99 -10.97 -8.64
N ILE A 191 -1.26 -11.33 -9.69
CA ILE A 191 -1.76 -11.35 -11.07
C ILE A 191 -2.90 -12.36 -11.22
N GLU A 192 -2.69 -13.60 -10.77
CA GLU A 192 -3.68 -14.67 -10.91
C GLU A 192 -4.92 -14.48 -10.02
N ASN A 193 -4.73 -14.06 -8.76
CA ASN A 193 -5.83 -13.95 -7.79
C ASN A 193 -6.57 -12.61 -7.86
N LEU A 194 -5.92 -11.55 -8.32
CA LEU A 194 -6.53 -10.24 -8.46
C LEU A 194 -6.83 -9.87 -9.92
N VAL A 195 -6.57 -10.79 -10.86
CA VAL A 195 -6.86 -10.62 -12.28
C VAL A 195 -6.25 -9.32 -12.82
N TYR A 196 -4.92 -9.16 -12.63
CA TYR A 196 -4.19 -8.04 -13.24
C TYR A 196 -3.63 -8.44 -14.59
N GLU A 197 -3.66 -7.53 -15.52
CA GLU A 197 -3.09 -7.67 -16.86
C GLU A 197 -2.06 -6.56 -17.13
N PHE A 198 -1.10 -6.83 -18.00
CA PHE A 198 -0.20 -5.81 -18.51
C PHE A 198 -0.91 -5.04 -19.63
N GLU A 199 -1.17 -3.76 -19.39
CA GLU A 199 -1.77 -2.88 -20.39
C GLU A 199 -0.67 -2.34 -21.31
N ASP A 200 -0.46 -2.96 -22.44
CA ASP A 200 0.57 -2.55 -23.38
C ASP A 200 0.14 -1.32 -24.21
N ARG A 201 0.87 -0.21 -24.05
CA ARG A 201 0.70 1.03 -24.81
C ARG A 201 2.00 1.51 -25.45
N ARG A 202 2.96 0.60 -25.61
CA ARG A 202 4.27 0.88 -26.22
C ARG A 202 4.18 1.10 -27.72
#